data_872674c50fa1a1d92a612dd144dec7e2
#
_entry.id   872674c50fa1a1d92a612dd144dec7e2
#
_cell.length_a   1.000
_cell.length_b   1.000
_cell.length_c   1.000
_cell.angle_alpha   90.00
_cell.angle_beta   90.00
_cell.angle_gamma   90.00
#
_symmetry.space_group_name_H-M   'P 1'
#
loop_
_entity.id
_entity.type
_entity.pdbx_description
1 polymer ?
#
loop_
_entity_poly.entity_id
_entity_poly.type
_entity_poly.pdbx_seq_one_letter_code
_entity_poly.pdbx_strand_id
1 'polypeptide(L)'
;MSMTFVVFFIIFMLLIFVFVAGIVYWAISHANKNNKEYQAFATAHGYQFDQAQGRDNYRDYSSRTISNTLTITPTQSPYVEKYANFSYFPFGCGHERKVAYVISGNYKGKQFRAFTYYFRGNTIEGTGTGGVFNVVMIECPDTPKGQLSEQVFYENGFLCEYQHGNLNVETIHDRVNQLGKIAQGL
;
A
#
# COMPACT_ATOMS: atom_id res chain seq x y z
N MET A 1 47.24 -15.97 21.23
CA MET A 1 45.99 -15.24 21.52
C MET A 1 45.61 -15.54 22.95
N SER A 2 45.41 -14.56 23.81
CA SER A 2 45.04 -14.82 25.19
C SER A 2 43.61 -15.38 25.25
N MET A 3 43.39 -16.34 26.11
CA MET A 3 42.09 -16.99 26.33
C MET A 3 40.99 -15.94 26.64
N THR A 4 41.36 -14.86 27.28
CA THR A 4 40.51 -13.70 27.59
C THR A 4 39.96 -12.99 26.33
N PHE A 5 40.78 -12.87 25.29
CA PHE A 5 40.34 -12.25 24.02
C PHE A 5 39.28 -13.09 23.30
N VAL A 6 39.46 -14.42 23.30
CA VAL A 6 38.48 -15.33 22.68
C VAL A 6 37.13 -15.29 23.41
N VAL A 7 37.17 -15.29 24.75
CA VAL A 7 35.93 -15.19 25.55
C VAL A 7 35.23 -13.86 25.29
N PHE A 8 35.94 -12.75 25.23
CA PHE A 8 35.38 -11.42 24.96
C PHE A 8 34.75 -11.37 23.57
N PHE A 9 35.42 -11.96 22.57
CA PHE A 9 34.91 -12.02 21.20
C PHE A 9 33.60 -12.84 21.09
N ILE A 10 33.52 -13.97 21.79
CA ILE A 10 32.32 -14.82 21.81
C ILE A 10 31.17 -14.07 22.47
N ILE A 11 31.38 -13.39 23.60
CA ILE A 11 30.33 -12.58 24.26
C ILE A 11 29.85 -11.46 23.35
N PHE A 12 30.76 -10.76 22.69
CA PHE A 12 30.43 -9.70 21.74
C PHE A 12 29.58 -10.18 20.57
N MET A 13 29.93 -11.33 19.98
CA MET A 13 29.14 -11.94 18.90
C MET A 13 27.76 -12.39 19.37
N LEU A 14 27.66 -12.93 20.59
CA LEU A 14 26.34 -13.25 21.17
C LEU A 14 25.46 -12.03 21.37
N LEU A 15 26.01 -10.92 21.83
CA LEU A 15 25.26 -9.66 21.98
C LEU A 15 24.76 -9.13 20.64
N ILE A 16 25.58 -9.18 19.59
CA ILE A 16 25.15 -8.79 18.23
C ILE A 16 24.02 -9.69 17.76
N PHE A 17 24.14 -11.00 17.96
CA PHE A 17 23.10 -11.94 17.53
C PHE A 17 21.75 -11.70 18.23
N VAL A 18 21.76 -11.47 19.54
CA VAL A 18 20.55 -11.13 20.32
C VAL A 18 19.95 -9.81 19.85
N PHE A 19 20.77 -8.81 19.57
CA PHE A 19 20.32 -7.51 19.07
C PHE A 19 19.65 -7.62 17.69
N VAL A 20 20.26 -8.34 16.76
CA VAL A 20 19.71 -8.59 15.43
C VAL A 20 18.40 -9.39 15.51
N ALA A 21 18.36 -10.44 16.35
CA ALA A 21 17.15 -11.23 16.57
C ALA A 21 16.01 -10.38 17.14
N GLY A 22 16.33 -9.46 18.06
CA GLY A 22 15.36 -8.50 18.61
C GLY A 22 14.77 -7.57 17.56
N ILE A 23 15.60 -7.01 16.67
CA ILE A 23 15.14 -6.15 15.57
C ILE A 23 14.22 -6.93 14.60
N VAL A 24 14.62 -8.15 14.23
CA VAL A 24 13.83 -9.00 13.33
C VAL A 24 12.49 -9.36 13.97
N TYR A 25 12.48 -9.75 15.24
CA TYR A 25 11.26 -10.05 15.98
C TYR A 25 10.33 -8.84 16.06
N TRP A 26 10.88 -7.66 16.37
CA TRP A 26 10.10 -6.41 16.42
C TRP A 26 9.49 -6.05 15.06
N ALA A 27 10.26 -6.16 13.97
CA ALA A 27 9.78 -5.90 12.62
C ALA A 27 8.65 -6.85 12.20
N ILE A 28 8.79 -8.15 12.47
CA ILE A 28 7.75 -9.16 12.18
C ILE A 28 6.50 -8.91 13.02
N SER A 29 6.67 -8.59 14.31
CA SER A 29 5.55 -8.31 15.21
C SER A 29 4.76 -7.08 14.78
N HIS A 30 5.46 -6.03 14.30
CA HIS A 30 4.81 -4.80 13.85
C HIS A 30 4.02 -5.02 12.54
N ALA A 31 4.60 -5.71 11.57
CA ALA A 31 3.91 -6.05 10.32
C ALA A 31 2.67 -6.93 10.56
N ASN A 32 2.76 -7.89 11.46
CA ASN A 32 1.62 -8.74 11.84
C ASN A 32 0.51 -7.96 12.57
N LYS A 33 0.85 -6.91 13.32
CA LYS A 33 -0.14 -6.07 14.01
C LYS A 33 -1.01 -5.31 13.00
N ASN A 34 -0.41 -4.66 12.02
CA ASN A 34 -1.14 -3.91 10.99
C ASN A 34 -2.07 -4.84 10.19
N ASN A 35 -1.58 -6.00 9.78
CA ASN A 35 -2.40 -6.96 9.05
C ASN A 35 -3.63 -7.42 9.84
N LYS A 36 -3.49 -7.67 11.14
CA LYS A 36 -4.60 -8.05 12.03
C LYS A 36 -5.61 -6.91 12.21
N GLU A 37 -5.15 -5.68 12.27
CA GLU A 37 -6.01 -4.50 12.40
C GLU A 37 -6.89 -4.30 11.15
N TYR A 38 -6.31 -4.37 9.95
CA TYR A 38 -7.05 -4.27 8.70
C TYR A 38 -8.06 -5.41 8.54
N GLN A 39 -7.65 -6.64 8.85
CA GLN A 39 -8.51 -7.80 8.80
C GLN A 39 -9.64 -7.74 9.84
N ALA A 40 -9.35 -7.31 11.06
CA ALA A 40 -10.35 -7.15 12.11
C ALA A 40 -11.39 -6.09 11.74
N PHE A 41 -10.95 -4.95 11.19
CA PHE A 41 -11.85 -3.90 10.70
C PHE A 41 -12.77 -4.43 9.59
N ALA A 42 -12.20 -5.10 8.59
CA ALA A 42 -12.98 -5.66 7.49
C ALA A 42 -14.02 -6.69 7.99
N THR A 43 -13.60 -7.60 8.87
CA THR A 43 -14.47 -8.62 9.45
C THR A 43 -15.61 -7.99 10.28
N ALA A 44 -15.29 -7.00 11.12
CA ALA A 44 -16.27 -6.32 11.96
C ALA A 44 -17.38 -5.61 11.16
N HIS A 45 -17.08 -5.16 9.94
CA HIS A 45 -18.03 -4.46 9.08
C HIS A 45 -18.57 -5.31 7.92
N GLY A 46 -18.20 -6.59 7.82
CA GLY A 46 -18.61 -7.48 6.73
C GLY A 46 -17.99 -7.13 5.38
N TYR A 47 -16.80 -6.48 5.38
CA TYR A 47 -16.06 -6.13 4.18
C TYR A 47 -15.11 -7.26 3.77
N GLN A 48 -14.74 -7.26 2.49
CA GLN A 48 -13.70 -8.15 1.97
C GLN A 48 -12.32 -7.56 2.28
N PHE A 49 -11.41 -8.43 2.66
CA PHE A 49 -10.01 -8.08 2.90
C PHE A 49 -9.09 -8.92 2.00
N ASP A 50 -8.23 -8.25 1.24
CA ASP A 50 -7.16 -8.86 0.47
C ASP A 50 -5.83 -8.26 0.94
N GLN A 51 -4.97 -9.10 1.50
CA GLN A 51 -3.66 -8.66 1.96
C GLN A 51 -2.80 -8.13 0.80
N ALA A 52 -3.04 -8.62 -0.42
CA ALA A 52 -2.27 -8.27 -1.61
C ALA A 52 -0.75 -8.37 -1.33
N GLN A 53 0.00 -7.28 -1.56
CA GLN A 53 1.44 -7.22 -1.32
C GLN A 53 1.80 -6.63 0.06
N GLY A 54 0.91 -6.74 1.04
CA GLY A 54 1.03 -6.14 2.38
C GLY A 54 2.09 -6.72 3.31
N ARG A 55 2.92 -7.68 2.85
CA ARG A 55 4.08 -8.18 3.61
C ARG A 55 5.34 -7.57 3.05
N ASP A 56 6.17 -7.00 3.91
CA ASP A 56 7.47 -6.45 3.53
C ASP A 56 8.39 -7.49 2.85
N ASN A 57 8.18 -8.77 3.15
CA ASN A 57 8.92 -9.88 2.57
C ASN A 57 8.26 -10.50 1.33
N TYR A 58 7.09 -10.01 0.92
CA TYR A 58 6.44 -10.51 -0.28
C TYR A 58 7.14 -9.95 -1.52
N ARG A 59 7.92 -10.79 -2.17
CA ARG A 59 8.45 -10.54 -3.51
C ARG A 59 7.54 -11.25 -4.48
N ASP A 60 6.77 -10.49 -5.25
CA ASP A 60 6.05 -11.02 -6.39
C ASP A 60 7.05 -11.38 -7.50
N TYR A 61 7.46 -12.63 -7.52
CA TYR A 61 8.35 -13.14 -8.56
C TYR A 61 7.63 -13.41 -9.89
N SER A 62 6.30 -13.43 -9.92
CA SER A 62 5.52 -13.64 -11.15
C SER A 62 5.69 -12.49 -12.16
N SER A 63 6.14 -11.33 -11.67
CA SER A 63 6.38 -10.15 -12.49
C SER A 63 7.80 -10.03 -13.05
N ARG A 64 8.67 -11.02 -12.82
CA ARG A 64 10.03 -11.02 -13.38
C ARG A 64 10.10 -11.90 -14.62
N THR A 65 9.79 -11.33 -15.76
CA THR A 65 10.22 -11.92 -17.04
C THR A 65 11.74 -11.72 -17.12
N ILE A 66 12.50 -12.77 -16.87
CA ILE A 66 13.93 -12.80 -17.17
C ILE A 66 14.02 -12.91 -18.69
N SER A 67 14.04 -11.79 -19.37
CA SER A 67 14.45 -11.71 -20.76
C SER A 67 15.95 -11.99 -20.81
N ASN A 68 16.39 -12.88 -21.70
CA ASN A 68 17.81 -13.21 -21.93
C ASN A 68 18.67 -12.02 -22.38
N THR A 69 18.09 -10.88 -22.61
CA THR A 69 18.75 -9.59 -22.76
C THR A 69 18.54 -8.81 -21.47
N LEU A 70 19.49 -8.78 -20.60
CA LEU A 70 19.72 -8.00 -19.36
C LEU A 70 18.84 -6.75 -19.05
N THR A 71 17.76 -6.54 -19.74
CA THR A 71 16.71 -5.56 -19.50
C THR A 71 15.65 -6.19 -18.61
N ILE A 72 15.79 -6.02 -17.28
CA ILE A 72 14.72 -6.30 -16.35
C ILE A 72 13.65 -5.24 -16.59
N THR A 73 12.69 -5.54 -17.44
CA THR A 73 11.46 -4.73 -17.54
C THR A 73 10.60 -5.12 -16.34
N PRO A 74 10.34 -4.24 -15.38
CA PRO A 74 9.46 -4.55 -14.28
C PRO A 74 8.04 -4.74 -14.85
N THR A 75 7.59 -5.97 -14.89
CA THR A 75 6.19 -6.27 -15.21
C THR A 75 5.33 -5.73 -14.07
N GLN A 76 4.25 -5.06 -14.41
CA GLN A 76 3.31 -4.51 -13.44
C GLN A 76 2.75 -5.65 -12.58
N SER A 77 2.74 -5.48 -11.25
CA SER A 77 2.18 -6.47 -10.35
C SER A 77 0.71 -6.73 -10.67
N PRO A 78 0.23 -8.00 -10.69
CA PRO A 78 -1.18 -8.33 -10.90
C PRO A 78 -2.12 -7.60 -9.94
N TYR A 79 -1.67 -7.30 -8.73
CA TYR A 79 -2.44 -6.53 -7.75
C TYR A 79 -2.56 -5.05 -8.13
N VAL A 80 -1.53 -4.45 -8.71
CA VAL A 80 -1.59 -3.09 -9.23
C VAL A 80 -2.55 -3.01 -10.40
N GLU A 81 -2.49 -3.97 -11.32
CA GLU A 81 -3.40 -4.05 -12.45
C GLU A 81 -4.87 -4.22 -11.98
N LYS A 82 -5.10 -5.08 -10.99
CA LYS A 82 -6.43 -5.36 -10.45
C LYS A 82 -7.03 -4.21 -9.66
N TYR A 83 -6.24 -3.50 -8.84
CA TYR A 83 -6.75 -2.58 -7.84
C TYR A 83 -6.40 -1.11 -8.07
N ALA A 84 -5.32 -0.83 -8.82
CA ALA A 84 -4.73 0.50 -8.94
C ALA A 84 -4.32 0.83 -10.38
N ASN A 85 -5.10 0.36 -11.37
CA ASN A 85 -4.86 0.61 -12.79
C ASN A 85 -5.44 1.97 -13.19
N PHE A 86 -4.77 3.03 -12.75
CA PHE A 86 -5.10 4.42 -13.06
C PHE A 86 -3.89 5.13 -13.64
N SER A 87 -4.14 6.18 -14.43
CA SER A 87 -3.10 7.02 -15.03
C SER A 87 -2.75 8.25 -14.20
N TYR A 88 -3.67 8.67 -13.31
CA TYR A 88 -3.50 9.86 -12.49
C TYR A 88 -2.49 9.64 -11.36
N PHE A 89 -1.82 10.73 -10.92
CA PHE A 89 -0.94 10.66 -9.74
C PHE A 89 -1.70 10.14 -8.51
N PRO A 90 -1.08 9.25 -7.69
CA PRO A 90 0.28 8.70 -7.74
C PRO A 90 0.47 7.44 -8.61
N PHE A 91 -0.57 6.94 -9.29
CA PHE A 91 -0.60 5.62 -9.92
C PHE A 91 0.24 5.50 -11.19
N GLY A 92 0.32 6.55 -11.98
CA GLY A 92 1.14 6.61 -13.19
C GLY A 92 2.66 6.70 -12.94
N CYS A 93 3.09 6.79 -11.67
CA CYS A 93 4.46 7.10 -11.30
C CYS A 93 5.30 5.88 -10.95
N GLY A 94 6.63 6.03 -11.14
CA GLY A 94 7.62 5.05 -10.69
C GLY A 94 7.60 3.72 -11.42
N HIS A 95 8.52 2.83 -11.03
CA HIS A 95 8.72 1.54 -11.68
C HIS A 95 8.50 0.34 -10.75
N GLU A 96 8.61 0.48 -9.44
CA GLU A 96 8.30 -0.56 -8.47
C GLU A 96 6.99 -0.21 -7.75
N ARG A 97 5.85 -0.63 -8.34
CA ARG A 97 4.52 -0.33 -7.82
C ARG A 97 3.97 -1.51 -7.03
N LYS A 98 3.34 -1.23 -5.89
CA LYS A 98 2.72 -2.24 -5.01
C LYS A 98 1.41 -1.75 -4.46
N VAL A 99 0.49 -2.69 -4.25
CA VAL A 99 -0.77 -2.49 -3.54
C VAL A 99 -0.79 -3.39 -2.32
N ALA A 100 -1.19 -2.87 -1.18
CA ALA A 100 -1.25 -3.61 0.07
C ALA A 100 -2.53 -3.30 0.84
N TYR A 101 -3.03 -4.31 1.55
CA TYR A 101 -4.11 -4.19 2.52
C TYR A 101 -5.40 -3.62 1.92
N VAL A 102 -5.90 -4.28 0.89
CA VAL A 102 -7.12 -3.86 0.19
C VAL A 102 -8.35 -4.25 1.01
N ILE A 103 -9.15 -3.26 1.35
CA ILE A 103 -10.46 -3.41 1.97
C ILE A 103 -11.51 -2.95 0.96
N SER A 104 -12.49 -3.79 0.67
CA SER A 104 -13.56 -3.46 -0.28
C SER A 104 -14.91 -3.92 0.24
N GLY A 105 -15.94 -3.15 -0.07
CA GLY A 105 -17.29 -3.48 0.36
C GLY A 105 -18.31 -2.40 0.00
N ASN A 106 -19.47 -2.49 0.63
CA ASN A 106 -20.55 -1.50 0.47
C ASN A 106 -20.75 -0.75 1.80
N TYR A 107 -20.67 0.57 1.74
CA TYR A 107 -20.97 1.41 2.87
C TYR A 107 -22.03 2.45 2.49
N LYS A 108 -23.20 2.39 3.13
CA LYS A 108 -24.37 3.26 2.85
C LYS A 108 -24.76 3.29 1.37
N GLY A 109 -24.78 2.13 0.73
CA GLY A 109 -25.14 1.98 -0.68
C GLY A 109 -24.05 2.35 -1.69
N LYS A 110 -22.85 2.71 -1.23
CA LYS A 110 -21.70 3.00 -2.08
C LYS A 110 -20.70 1.87 -2.06
N GLN A 111 -20.41 1.31 -3.21
CA GLN A 111 -19.29 0.38 -3.36
C GLN A 111 -18.00 1.16 -3.21
N PHE A 112 -17.12 0.70 -2.32
CA PHE A 112 -15.84 1.35 -2.07
C PHE A 112 -14.69 0.36 -2.07
N ARG A 113 -13.50 0.92 -2.25
CA ARG A 113 -12.22 0.23 -2.08
C ARG A 113 -11.25 1.17 -1.39
N ALA A 114 -10.50 0.63 -0.41
CA ALA A 114 -9.45 1.36 0.30
C ALA A 114 -8.19 0.50 0.38
N PHE A 115 -7.01 1.08 0.15
CA PHE A 115 -5.74 0.35 0.18
C PHE A 115 -4.55 1.27 0.38
N THR A 116 -3.40 0.69 0.69
CA THR A 116 -2.12 1.39 0.65
C THR A 116 -1.42 1.12 -0.68
N TYR A 117 -0.98 2.19 -1.33
CA TYR A 117 -0.24 2.17 -2.59
C TYR A 117 1.20 2.62 -2.37
N TYR A 118 2.12 1.89 -2.96
CA TYR A 118 3.55 2.19 -2.91
C TYR A 118 4.09 2.32 -4.32
N PHE A 119 4.98 3.27 -4.54
CA PHE A 119 5.83 3.27 -5.72
C PHE A 119 7.25 3.70 -5.35
N ARG A 120 8.22 3.28 -6.15
CA ARG A 120 9.62 3.65 -6.04
C ARG A 120 10.11 4.15 -7.38
N GLY A 121 11.03 5.12 -7.37
CA GLY A 121 11.57 5.74 -8.56
C GLY A 121 11.04 7.16 -8.76
N ASN A 122 11.42 7.77 -9.87
CA ASN A 122 11.09 9.17 -10.13
C ASN A 122 9.59 9.36 -10.35
N THR A 123 9.05 10.46 -9.82
CA THR A 123 7.75 10.99 -10.24
C THR A 123 7.82 11.49 -11.68
N ILE A 124 6.67 11.71 -12.30
CA ILE A 124 6.59 12.29 -13.66
C ILE A 124 7.34 13.62 -13.74
N GLU A 125 7.40 14.37 -12.63
CA GLU A 125 8.11 15.65 -12.52
C GLU A 125 9.60 15.51 -12.18
N GLY A 126 10.13 14.29 -12.06
CA GLY A 126 11.57 14.03 -11.91
C GLY A 126 12.18 14.32 -10.53
N THR A 127 11.41 14.72 -9.53
CA THR A 127 11.92 15.21 -8.24
C THR A 127 11.70 14.27 -7.05
N GLY A 128 10.97 13.15 -7.21
CA GLY A 128 10.61 12.26 -6.11
C GLY A 128 11.26 10.89 -6.17
N THR A 129 11.68 10.35 -5.03
CA THR A 129 12.29 9.02 -4.88
C THR A 129 11.26 7.90 -4.62
N GLY A 130 9.98 8.20 -4.75
CA GLY A 130 8.88 7.29 -4.45
C GLY A 130 8.00 7.78 -3.30
N GLY A 131 6.99 6.99 -2.95
CA GLY A 131 6.08 7.35 -1.88
C GLY A 131 5.19 6.21 -1.41
N VAL A 132 4.56 6.46 -0.27
CA VAL A 132 3.51 5.64 0.32
C VAL A 132 2.25 6.49 0.36
N PHE A 133 1.17 5.96 -0.19
CA PHE A 133 -0.10 6.66 -0.27
C PHE A 133 -1.23 5.75 0.21
N ASN A 134 -2.13 6.28 1.00
CA ASN A 134 -3.39 5.64 1.28
C ASN A 134 -4.45 6.15 0.31
N VAL A 135 -5.20 5.24 -0.25
CA VAL A 135 -6.20 5.50 -1.27
C VAL A 135 -7.55 5.03 -0.76
N VAL A 136 -8.57 5.88 -0.93
CA VAL A 136 -9.97 5.50 -0.78
C VAL A 136 -10.70 5.90 -2.06
N MET A 137 -11.50 5.00 -2.61
CA MET A 137 -12.27 5.25 -3.81
C MET A 137 -13.68 4.70 -3.69
N ILE A 138 -14.59 5.31 -4.42
CA ILE A 138 -15.96 4.83 -4.58
C ILE A 138 -16.27 4.62 -6.06
N GLU A 139 -17.14 3.66 -6.35
CA GLU A 139 -17.74 3.57 -7.69
C GLU A 139 -18.64 4.79 -7.93
N CYS A 140 -18.41 5.46 -9.05
CA CYS A 140 -19.12 6.64 -9.48
C CYS A 140 -19.33 6.53 -11.00
N PRO A 141 -20.41 5.89 -11.47
CA PRO A 141 -20.63 5.66 -12.91
C PRO A 141 -20.81 6.96 -13.69
N ASP A 142 -21.36 7.98 -13.05
CA ASP A 142 -21.54 9.29 -13.63
C ASP A 142 -20.40 10.23 -13.25
N THR A 143 -20.11 11.20 -14.11
CA THR A 143 -19.11 12.24 -13.81
C THR A 143 -19.50 13.01 -12.54
N PRO A 144 -18.58 13.15 -11.55
CA PRO A 144 -18.85 13.86 -10.32
C PRO A 144 -19.32 15.29 -10.58
N LYS A 145 -20.32 15.75 -9.82
CA LYS A 145 -20.89 17.10 -9.97
C LYS A 145 -20.19 18.14 -9.09
N GLY A 146 -19.47 17.67 -8.05
CA GLY A 146 -18.74 18.53 -7.13
C GLY A 146 -17.38 18.93 -7.65
N GLN A 147 -16.81 19.97 -7.05
CA GLN A 147 -15.45 20.40 -7.34
C GLN A 147 -14.44 19.41 -6.80
N LEU A 148 -13.50 18.98 -7.64
CA LEU A 148 -12.41 18.08 -7.25
C LEU A 148 -11.26 18.90 -6.64
N SER A 149 -10.70 18.43 -5.52
CA SER A 149 -9.46 18.95 -4.95
C SER A 149 -8.24 18.32 -5.63
N GLU A 150 -7.05 18.83 -5.35
CA GLU A 150 -5.79 18.29 -5.91
C GLU A 150 -5.55 16.81 -5.57
N GLN A 151 -6.12 16.33 -4.46
CA GLN A 151 -5.97 14.95 -3.98
C GLN A 151 -7.13 14.04 -4.38
N VAL A 152 -8.09 14.56 -5.15
CA VAL A 152 -9.28 13.84 -5.61
C VAL A 152 -9.33 13.86 -7.13
N PHE A 153 -9.43 12.70 -7.73
CA PHE A 153 -9.57 12.58 -9.19
C PHE A 153 -10.67 11.57 -9.55
N TYR A 154 -11.14 11.68 -10.78
CA TYR A 154 -12.12 10.77 -11.35
C TYR A 154 -11.54 10.10 -12.58
N GLU A 155 -11.52 8.77 -12.59
CA GLU A 155 -11.03 7.98 -13.72
C GLU A 155 -11.70 6.59 -13.73
N ASN A 156 -12.04 6.10 -14.91
CA ASN A 156 -12.59 4.75 -15.13
C ASN A 156 -13.84 4.41 -14.31
N GLY A 157 -14.72 5.40 -14.03
CA GLY A 157 -15.91 5.17 -13.21
C GLY A 157 -15.66 5.13 -11.72
N PHE A 158 -14.48 5.56 -11.26
CA PHE A 158 -14.12 5.68 -9.85
C PHE A 158 -13.79 7.12 -9.49
N LEU A 159 -14.33 7.57 -8.37
CA LEU A 159 -13.92 8.80 -7.71
C LEU A 159 -12.95 8.42 -6.58
N CYS A 160 -11.72 8.86 -6.70
CA CYS A 160 -10.59 8.44 -5.88
C CYS A 160 -10.02 9.61 -5.09
N GLU A 161 -9.69 9.38 -3.83
CA GLU A 161 -8.93 10.28 -2.97
C GLU A 161 -7.64 9.59 -2.53
N TYR A 162 -6.52 10.28 -2.58
CA TYR A 162 -5.24 9.79 -2.06
C TYR A 162 -4.63 10.78 -1.07
N GLN A 163 -3.93 10.24 -0.08
CA GLN A 163 -3.20 11.00 0.92
C GLN A 163 -1.86 10.33 1.20
N HIS A 164 -0.87 11.07 1.68
CA HIS A 164 0.42 10.48 2.09
C HIS A 164 0.27 9.56 3.31
N GLY A 165 1.07 8.49 3.33
CA GLY A 165 1.15 7.54 4.44
C GLY A 165 0.35 6.26 4.25
N ASN A 166 0.36 5.40 5.27
CA ASN A 166 -0.37 4.14 5.29
C ASN A 166 -1.88 4.36 5.47
N LEU A 167 -2.68 3.40 5.02
CA LEU A 167 -4.12 3.42 5.23
C LEU A 167 -4.44 3.42 6.73
N ASN A 168 -5.30 4.35 7.15
CA ASN A 168 -5.91 4.36 8.47
C ASN A 168 -7.37 3.91 8.35
N VAL A 169 -7.72 2.79 8.98
CA VAL A 169 -9.06 2.19 8.90
C VAL A 169 -10.14 3.08 9.48
N GLU A 170 -9.82 3.87 10.51
CA GLU A 170 -10.77 4.76 11.17
C GLU A 170 -11.30 5.86 10.23
N THR A 171 -10.51 6.26 9.24
CA THR A 171 -10.86 7.34 8.31
C THR A 171 -11.67 6.88 7.10
N ILE A 172 -11.76 5.56 6.84
CA ILE A 172 -12.35 5.02 5.61
C ILE A 172 -13.80 5.50 5.45
N HIS A 173 -14.63 5.36 6.47
CA HIS A 173 -16.06 5.68 6.38
C HIS A 173 -16.31 7.17 6.14
N ASP A 174 -15.55 8.05 6.79
CA ASP A 174 -15.68 9.50 6.62
C ASP A 174 -15.26 9.92 5.21
N ARG A 175 -14.19 9.34 4.69
CA ARG A 175 -13.71 9.59 3.32
C ARG A 175 -14.70 9.07 2.27
N VAL A 176 -15.29 7.88 2.46
CA VAL A 176 -16.36 7.36 1.60
C VAL A 176 -17.58 8.29 1.59
N ASN A 177 -17.97 8.82 2.77
CA ASN A 177 -19.05 9.79 2.87
C ASN A 177 -18.71 11.10 2.12
N GLN A 178 -17.48 11.61 2.30
CA GLN A 178 -17.02 12.83 1.63
C GLN A 178 -16.99 12.67 0.11
N LEU A 179 -16.41 11.59 -0.40
CA LEU A 179 -16.43 11.27 -1.83
C LEU A 179 -17.86 11.16 -2.35
N GLY A 180 -18.76 10.56 -1.56
CA GLY A 180 -20.16 10.48 -1.93
C GLY A 180 -20.87 11.82 -2.03
N LYS A 181 -20.51 12.82 -1.21
CA LYS A 181 -21.01 14.20 -1.34
C LYS A 181 -20.49 14.86 -2.61
N ILE A 182 -19.18 14.73 -2.87
CA ILE A 182 -18.55 15.25 -4.09
C ILE A 182 -19.22 14.66 -5.35
N ALA A 183 -19.49 13.34 -5.36
CA ALA A 183 -20.18 12.70 -6.47
C ALA A 183 -21.56 13.30 -6.74
N GLN A 184 -22.28 13.72 -5.69
CA GLN A 184 -23.61 14.30 -5.77
C GLN A 184 -23.61 15.83 -5.97
N GLY A 185 -22.48 16.50 -5.79
CA GLY A 185 -22.35 17.96 -5.86
C GLY A 185 -22.85 18.67 -4.60
N LEU A 186 -22.69 18.00 -3.43
CA LEU A 186 -23.11 18.51 -2.11
C LEU A 186 -21.90 18.99 -1.29
#